data_0f524a55a1059922a47eb0c5cd671fb0
#
_entry.id   0f524a55a1059922a47eb0c5cd671fb0
#
_cell.length_a   1.000
_cell.length_b   1.000
_cell.length_c   1.000
_cell.angle_alpha   90.00
_cell.angle_beta   90.00
_cell.angle_gamma   90.00
#
_symmetry.space_group_name_H-M   'P 1'
#
loop_
_entity.id
_entity.type
_entity.pdbx_description
1 polymer ?
#
loop_
_entity_poly.entity_id
_entity_poly.type
_entity_poly.pdbx_seq_one_letter_code
_entity_poly.pdbx_strand_id
1 'polypeptide(L)'
;MIPQKILDKLYSTRTHSFKIVVAGESSVPSRIINDAILTLSYLTKNQKIVVIPGKLVVTLDEFFTVILTVSVNLNIFLPDDLPALKPFIRKLKKFNIALDNIFDKANEDIRKMLLSLAFSHNDIGKTLYWLKHQLNPTPGLERGIVNLISINSYKIESSSIVVDDNHRPVIRLGYALPNYGIDWVAIKPSVLKVDNSFADIPLDVYIQTHALQRLSERIDCFPTGSIHYNMFISLKDPRVFYDGNQNILIEYRYFGTRAGYFRVDIIEGKIVIRTFLFVTNNGTPEGIKLGNITGLQRLDKKYLALDRLSTFMTSDLGENENVRNILNSADCHCLLELYERCQKVATNTSKHFDADLMLKYIGYDKKYLPESIQHAPLLRTQPEII
;
A
#
# COMPACT_ATOMS: atom_id res chain seq x y z
N MET A 1 -21.68 -44.28 11.21
CA MET A 1 -21.22 -44.18 9.81
C MET A 1 -22.06 -43.11 9.12
N ILE A 2 -21.49 -42.20 8.38
CA ILE A 2 -22.21 -41.21 7.61
C ILE A 2 -22.90 -41.94 6.44
N PRO A 3 -24.21 -41.77 6.22
CA PRO A 3 -24.91 -42.41 5.11
C PRO A 3 -24.25 -42.10 3.75
N GLN A 4 -24.10 -43.12 2.89
CA GLN A 4 -23.41 -43.05 1.60
C GLN A 4 -23.96 -41.89 0.71
N LYS A 5 -25.31 -41.73 0.72
CA LYS A 5 -25.96 -40.62 -0.02
C LYS A 5 -25.49 -39.22 0.38
N ILE A 6 -25.05 -39.03 1.64
CA ILE A 6 -24.49 -37.75 2.12
C ILE A 6 -23.06 -37.61 1.63
N LEU A 7 -22.27 -38.68 1.65
CA LEU A 7 -20.91 -38.70 1.10
C LEU A 7 -20.92 -38.43 -0.42
N ASP A 8 -21.82 -39.05 -1.16
CA ASP A 8 -21.97 -38.84 -2.60
C ASP A 8 -22.32 -37.39 -2.93
N LYS A 9 -23.22 -36.76 -2.15
CA LYS A 9 -23.52 -35.33 -2.28
C LYS A 9 -22.35 -34.43 -1.94
N LEU A 10 -21.55 -34.75 -0.92
CA LEU A 10 -20.35 -34.02 -0.57
C LEU A 10 -19.28 -34.13 -1.66
N TYR A 11 -19.20 -35.28 -2.34
CA TYR A 11 -18.26 -35.47 -3.44
C TYR A 11 -18.70 -34.76 -4.73
N SER A 12 -19.99 -34.60 -4.98
CA SER A 12 -20.51 -33.89 -6.18
C SER A 12 -20.32 -32.38 -6.12
N THR A 13 -20.11 -31.80 -4.93
CA THR A 13 -19.93 -30.35 -4.74
C THR A 13 -18.48 -29.87 -4.94
N ARG A 14 -17.55 -30.73 -5.40
CA ARG A 14 -16.13 -30.44 -5.52
C ARG A 14 -15.73 -29.44 -6.63
N THR A 15 -16.63 -28.89 -7.39
CA THR A 15 -16.31 -28.23 -8.69
C THR A 15 -16.40 -26.71 -8.65
N HIS A 16 -15.88 -26.04 -7.64
CA HIS A 16 -15.94 -24.57 -7.64
C HIS A 16 -14.55 -23.94 -7.55
N SER A 17 -14.12 -23.37 -8.65
CA SER A 17 -12.93 -22.53 -8.76
C SER A 17 -13.30 -21.06 -8.60
N PHE A 18 -12.31 -20.23 -8.31
CA PHE A 18 -12.48 -18.78 -8.39
C PHE A 18 -12.94 -18.37 -9.79
N LYS A 19 -14.02 -17.62 -9.86
CA LYS A 19 -14.54 -17.08 -11.09
C LYS A 19 -14.42 -15.56 -11.10
N ILE A 20 -13.77 -15.01 -12.12
CA ILE A 20 -13.63 -13.57 -12.31
C ILE A 20 -14.66 -13.12 -13.33
N VAL A 21 -15.44 -12.11 -12.99
CA VAL A 21 -16.39 -11.44 -13.87
C VAL A 21 -16.18 -9.93 -13.79
N VAL A 22 -16.41 -9.25 -14.91
CA VAL A 22 -16.45 -7.78 -14.96
C VAL A 22 -17.83 -7.35 -14.48
N ALA A 23 -17.91 -6.50 -13.47
CA ALA A 23 -19.17 -6.00 -12.95
C ALA A 23 -19.62 -4.73 -13.68
N GLY A 24 -20.94 -4.63 -13.96
CA GLY A 24 -21.58 -3.44 -14.49
C GLY A 24 -21.13 -3.03 -15.90
N GLU A 25 -21.36 -1.76 -16.25
CA GLU A 25 -20.97 -1.14 -17.53
C GLU A 25 -19.51 -0.71 -17.60
N SER A 26 -18.70 -1.06 -16.58
CA SER A 26 -17.30 -0.66 -16.49
C SER A 26 -16.48 -1.29 -17.60
N SER A 27 -15.81 -0.47 -18.37
CA SER A 27 -14.84 -0.91 -19.38
C SER A 27 -13.52 -1.27 -18.71
N VAL A 28 -13.33 -2.55 -18.39
CA VAL A 28 -12.07 -3.06 -17.85
C VAL A 28 -11.23 -3.67 -18.99
N PRO A 29 -10.00 -3.20 -19.24
CA PRO A 29 -9.15 -3.77 -20.26
C PRO A 29 -8.87 -5.26 -20.04
N SER A 30 -8.90 -6.07 -21.09
CA SER A 30 -8.66 -7.53 -21.03
C SER A 30 -7.32 -7.89 -20.38
N ARG A 31 -6.31 -7.05 -20.52
CA ARG A 31 -5.01 -7.22 -19.85
C ARG A 31 -5.18 -7.29 -18.33
N ILE A 32 -5.95 -6.38 -17.73
CA ILE A 32 -6.16 -6.35 -16.28
C ILE A 32 -6.93 -7.58 -15.81
N ILE A 33 -7.91 -8.03 -16.60
CA ILE A 33 -8.66 -9.25 -16.30
C ILE A 33 -7.71 -10.46 -16.33
N ASN A 34 -6.86 -10.57 -17.36
CA ASN A 34 -5.91 -11.67 -17.48
C ASN A 34 -4.87 -11.65 -16.34
N ASP A 35 -4.32 -10.50 -16.00
CA ASP A 35 -3.37 -10.36 -14.89
C ASP A 35 -4.01 -10.74 -13.56
N ALA A 36 -5.28 -10.39 -13.35
CA ALA A 36 -6.03 -10.77 -12.16
C ALA A 36 -6.26 -12.30 -12.11
N ILE A 37 -6.65 -12.92 -13.24
CA ILE A 37 -6.83 -14.38 -13.33
C ILE A 37 -5.52 -15.10 -13.01
N LEU A 38 -4.42 -14.71 -13.64
CA LEU A 38 -3.11 -15.34 -13.45
C LEU A 38 -2.63 -15.20 -12.00
N THR A 39 -2.68 -13.98 -11.46
CA THR A 39 -2.22 -13.69 -10.09
C THR A 39 -3.04 -14.46 -9.07
N LEU A 40 -4.37 -14.40 -9.14
CA LEU A 40 -5.27 -15.10 -8.22
C LEU A 40 -5.10 -16.61 -8.33
N SER A 41 -5.02 -17.16 -9.56
CA SER A 41 -4.82 -18.58 -9.77
C SER A 41 -3.50 -19.07 -9.19
N TYR A 42 -2.43 -18.31 -9.36
CA TYR A 42 -1.12 -18.64 -8.78
C TYR A 42 -1.16 -18.61 -7.24
N LEU A 43 -1.67 -17.53 -6.65
CA LEU A 43 -1.67 -17.33 -5.21
C LEU A 43 -2.62 -18.32 -4.51
N THR A 44 -3.81 -18.58 -5.06
CA THR A 44 -4.76 -19.52 -4.46
C THR A 44 -4.25 -20.95 -4.45
N LYS A 45 -3.46 -21.36 -5.46
CA LYS A 45 -2.85 -22.69 -5.52
C LYS A 45 -1.59 -22.83 -4.65
N ASN A 46 -0.86 -21.75 -4.41
CA ASN A 46 0.41 -21.82 -3.68
C ASN A 46 0.30 -21.40 -2.21
N GLN A 47 -0.69 -20.56 -1.85
CA GLN A 47 -0.91 -20.16 -0.46
C GLN A 47 -1.37 -21.34 0.39
N LYS A 48 -0.63 -21.63 1.45
CA LYS A 48 -0.93 -22.74 2.37
C LYS A 48 -1.75 -22.26 3.57
N ILE A 49 -2.81 -23.01 3.89
CA ILE A 49 -3.67 -22.81 5.06
C ILE A 49 -3.60 -24.02 5.96
N VAL A 50 -3.26 -23.81 7.21
CA VAL A 50 -3.27 -24.85 8.25
C VAL A 50 -4.69 -24.94 8.81
N VAL A 51 -5.42 -25.98 8.41
CA VAL A 51 -6.79 -26.25 8.90
C VAL A 51 -6.74 -27.00 10.25
N ILE A 52 -5.87 -27.99 10.36
CA ILE A 52 -5.63 -28.71 11.63
C ILE A 52 -4.12 -28.76 11.85
N PRO A 53 -3.60 -28.13 12.92
CA PRO A 53 -2.16 -28.13 13.20
C PRO A 53 -1.57 -29.53 13.22
N GLY A 54 -0.48 -29.76 12.47
CA GLY A 54 0.23 -31.03 12.35
C GLY A 54 -0.51 -32.15 11.61
N LYS A 55 -1.74 -31.90 11.09
CA LYS A 55 -2.58 -32.93 10.45
C LYS A 55 -3.11 -32.57 9.08
N LEU A 56 -3.58 -31.35 8.90
CA LEU A 56 -4.23 -30.93 7.66
C LEU A 56 -3.79 -29.54 7.24
N VAL A 57 -3.06 -29.50 6.14
CA VAL A 57 -2.65 -28.28 5.45
C VAL A 57 -3.18 -28.37 4.04
N VAL A 58 -3.88 -27.33 3.59
CA VAL A 58 -4.49 -27.25 2.27
C VAL A 58 -4.05 -25.95 1.59
N THR A 59 -4.27 -25.85 0.28
CA THR A 59 -4.13 -24.57 -0.43
C THR A 59 -5.32 -23.66 -0.11
N LEU A 60 -5.17 -22.38 -0.41
CA LEU A 60 -6.27 -21.42 -0.28
C LEU A 60 -7.45 -21.81 -1.18
N ASP A 61 -7.18 -22.32 -2.39
CA ASP A 61 -8.20 -22.83 -3.30
C ASP A 61 -8.95 -24.04 -2.69
N GLU A 62 -8.24 -25.03 -2.20
CA GLU A 62 -8.84 -26.20 -1.55
C GLU A 62 -9.63 -25.83 -0.27
N PHE A 63 -9.18 -24.82 0.46
CA PHE A 63 -9.93 -24.33 1.61
C PHE A 63 -11.32 -23.84 1.23
N PHE A 64 -11.43 -22.99 0.22
CA PHE A 64 -12.72 -22.44 -0.22
C PHE A 64 -13.56 -23.47 -0.98
N THR A 65 -12.94 -24.26 -1.86
CA THR A 65 -13.67 -25.18 -2.75
C THR A 65 -14.02 -26.52 -2.08
N VAL A 66 -13.23 -26.96 -1.14
CA VAL A 66 -13.43 -28.27 -0.47
C VAL A 66 -13.84 -28.10 0.99
N ILE A 67 -12.96 -27.52 1.81
CA ILE A 67 -13.15 -27.52 3.27
C ILE A 67 -14.40 -26.74 3.66
N LEU A 68 -14.57 -25.52 3.16
CA LEU A 68 -15.71 -24.66 3.48
C LEU A 68 -16.99 -25.26 2.91
N THR A 69 -16.97 -25.74 1.66
CA THR A 69 -18.13 -26.38 1.01
C THR A 69 -18.60 -27.63 1.75
N VAL A 70 -17.65 -28.48 2.15
CA VAL A 70 -17.96 -29.68 2.95
C VAL A 70 -18.56 -29.29 4.30
N SER A 71 -17.99 -28.30 5.00
CA SER A 71 -18.49 -27.84 6.29
C SER A 71 -19.94 -27.31 6.19
N VAL A 72 -20.21 -26.48 5.21
CA VAL A 72 -21.57 -25.92 4.96
C VAL A 72 -22.57 -27.04 4.65
N ASN A 73 -22.20 -27.95 3.76
CA ASN A 73 -23.08 -29.06 3.38
C ASN A 73 -23.31 -30.05 4.53
N LEU A 74 -22.33 -30.33 5.36
CA LEU A 74 -22.52 -31.16 6.57
C LEU A 74 -23.52 -30.50 7.53
N ASN A 75 -23.47 -29.20 7.72
CA ASN A 75 -24.42 -28.49 8.56
C ASN A 75 -25.86 -28.51 8.02
N ILE A 76 -26.01 -28.55 6.69
CA ILE A 76 -27.34 -28.53 6.04
C ILE A 76 -27.95 -29.93 5.99
N PHE A 77 -27.13 -30.96 5.73
CA PHE A 77 -27.66 -32.32 5.43
C PHE A 77 -27.60 -33.27 6.61
N LEU A 78 -26.98 -32.92 7.73
CA LEU A 78 -26.98 -33.77 8.92
C LEU A 78 -28.26 -33.51 9.75
N PRO A 79 -29.09 -34.51 9.96
CA PRO A 79 -30.28 -34.37 10.83
C PRO A 79 -29.82 -34.17 12.29
N ASP A 80 -30.33 -33.14 12.95
CA ASP A 80 -29.96 -32.81 14.35
C ASP A 80 -30.55 -33.80 15.37
N ASP A 81 -31.53 -34.60 14.97
CA ASP A 81 -32.40 -35.43 15.82
C ASP A 81 -31.98 -36.89 15.90
N LEU A 82 -30.95 -37.31 15.17
CA LEU A 82 -30.44 -38.72 15.24
C LEU A 82 -29.50 -38.92 16.45
N PRO A 83 -29.95 -39.70 17.49
CA PRO A 83 -29.17 -39.89 18.71
C PRO A 83 -27.74 -40.45 18.46
N ALA A 84 -27.61 -41.33 17.48
CA ALA A 84 -26.35 -41.92 17.09
C ALA A 84 -25.32 -40.94 16.53
N LEU A 85 -25.76 -39.79 16.03
CA LEU A 85 -24.90 -38.77 15.44
C LEU A 85 -24.54 -37.60 16.40
N LYS A 86 -25.17 -37.53 17.59
CA LYS A 86 -24.93 -36.48 18.59
C LYS A 86 -23.42 -36.23 18.89
N PRO A 87 -22.59 -37.26 19.11
CA PRO A 87 -21.16 -37.06 19.37
C PRO A 87 -20.43 -36.45 18.15
N PHE A 88 -20.83 -36.86 16.94
CA PHE A 88 -20.25 -36.34 15.70
C PHE A 88 -20.65 -34.87 15.47
N ILE A 89 -21.95 -34.55 15.63
CA ILE A 89 -22.46 -33.18 15.52
C ILE A 89 -21.78 -32.25 16.52
N ARG A 90 -21.52 -32.71 17.75
CA ARG A 90 -20.79 -31.94 18.75
C ARG A 90 -19.34 -31.63 18.33
N LYS A 91 -18.66 -32.60 17.70
CA LYS A 91 -17.31 -32.41 17.15
C LYS A 91 -17.31 -31.47 15.96
N LEU A 92 -18.32 -31.60 15.08
CA LEU A 92 -18.50 -30.74 13.92
C LEU A 92 -18.73 -29.29 14.33
N LYS A 93 -19.59 -29.04 15.33
CA LYS A 93 -19.82 -27.68 15.87
C LYS A 93 -18.52 -27.05 16.40
N LYS A 94 -17.70 -27.84 17.13
CA LYS A 94 -16.38 -27.33 17.58
C LYS A 94 -15.42 -27.06 16.42
N PHE A 95 -15.43 -27.90 15.40
CA PHE A 95 -14.64 -27.71 14.20
C PHE A 95 -15.06 -26.46 13.42
N ASN A 96 -16.37 -26.21 13.31
CA ASN A 96 -16.91 -25.03 12.63
C ASN A 96 -16.49 -23.73 13.33
N ILE A 97 -16.50 -23.68 14.67
CA ILE A 97 -15.99 -22.53 15.43
C ILE A 97 -14.50 -22.27 15.12
N ALA A 98 -13.71 -23.34 14.99
CA ALA A 98 -12.31 -23.20 14.60
C ALA A 98 -12.15 -22.76 13.14
N LEU A 99 -13.06 -23.21 12.25
CA LEU A 99 -13.07 -22.78 10.85
C LEU A 99 -13.40 -21.30 10.68
N ASP A 100 -14.22 -20.69 11.54
CA ASP A 100 -14.55 -19.26 11.45
C ASP A 100 -13.27 -18.41 11.54
N ASN A 101 -12.38 -18.70 12.48
CA ASN A 101 -11.10 -17.98 12.61
C ASN A 101 -10.18 -18.20 11.40
N ILE A 102 -10.19 -19.42 10.82
CA ILE A 102 -9.41 -19.74 9.63
C ILE A 102 -9.99 -19.03 8.41
N PHE A 103 -11.32 -18.96 8.34
CA PHE A 103 -12.04 -18.26 7.28
C PHE A 103 -11.73 -16.76 7.28
N ASP A 104 -11.72 -16.12 8.45
CA ASP A 104 -11.37 -14.70 8.57
C ASP A 104 -9.94 -14.45 8.09
N LYS A 105 -9.00 -15.31 8.46
CA LYS A 105 -7.62 -15.24 7.99
C LYS A 105 -7.51 -15.46 6.47
N ALA A 106 -8.24 -16.45 5.93
CA ALA A 106 -8.26 -16.72 4.50
C ALA A 106 -8.83 -15.54 3.69
N ASN A 107 -9.89 -14.90 4.21
CA ASN A 107 -10.45 -13.68 3.61
C ASN A 107 -9.45 -12.51 3.67
N GLU A 108 -8.72 -12.37 4.77
CA GLU A 108 -7.67 -11.36 4.88
C GLU A 108 -6.54 -11.60 3.85
N ASP A 109 -6.15 -12.86 3.66
CA ASP A 109 -5.15 -13.21 2.64
C ASP A 109 -5.66 -12.90 1.22
N ILE A 110 -6.92 -13.18 0.91
CA ILE A 110 -7.55 -12.76 -0.36
C ILE A 110 -7.54 -11.22 -0.46
N ARG A 111 -7.92 -10.50 0.58
CA ARG A 111 -7.91 -9.04 0.57
C ARG A 111 -6.53 -8.46 0.27
N LYS A 112 -5.46 -9.04 0.83
CA LYS A 112 -4.07 -8.66 0.52
C LYS A 112 -3.73 -8.90 -0.95
N MET A 113 -4.17 -10.02 -1.52
CA MET A 113 -3.99 -10.31 -2.94
C MET A 113 -4.70 -9.29 -3.84
N LEU A 114 -5.96 -8.96 -3.52
CA LEU A 114 -6.73 -7.96 -4.27
C LEU A 114 -6.09 -6.58 -4.18
N LEU A 115 -5.50 -6.23 -3.04
CA LEU A 115 -4.76 -4.99 -2.86
C LEU A 115 -3.46 -4.99 -3.68
N SER A 116 -2.75 -6.11 -3.77
CA SER A 116 -1.56 -6.24 -4.61
C SER A 116 -1.89 -6.03 -6.09
N LEU A 117 -3.02 -6.55 -6.57
CA LEU A 117 -3.51 -6.28 -7.93
C LEU A 117 -3.85 -4.79 -8.12
N ALA A 118 -4.48 -4.17 -7.14
CA ALA A 118 -4.75 -2.73 -7.18
C ALA A 118 -3.46 -1.91 -7.27
N PHE A 119 -2.38 -2.31 -6.58
CA PHE A 119 -1.07 -1.65 -6.68
C PHE A 119 -0.46 -1.74 -8.08
N SER A 120 -0.72 -2.82 -8.80
CA SER A 120 -0.19 -3.01 -10.15
C SER A 120 -0.93 -2.19 -11.21
N HIS A 121 -2.22 -1.87 -10.99
CA HIS A 121 -3.08 -1.31 -12.03
C HIS A 121 -3.64 0.08 -11.71
N ASN A 122 -3.70 0.50 -10.44
CA ASN A 122 -4.27 1.79 -10.07
C ASN A 122 -3.36 2.96 -10.43
N ASP A 123 -3.94 3.94 -11.09
CA ASP A 123 -3.32 5.23 -11.38
C ASP A 123 -4.35 6.34 -11.10
N ILE A 124 -4.13 7.10 -10.02
CA ILE A 124 -5.00 8.23 -9.63
C ILE A 124 -5.06 9.28 -10.75
N GLY A 125 -4.05 9.36 -11.62
CA GLY A 125 -4.06 10.26 -12.76
C GLY A 125 -4.92 9.77 -13.94
N LYS A 126 -5.41 8.52 -13.94
CA LYS A 126 -6.11 7.92 -15.08
C LYS A 126 -7.35 7.14 -14.69
N THR A 127 -7.16 5.98 -14.07
CA THR A 127 -8.23 5.06 -13.75
C THR A 127 -7.92 4.32 -12.46
N LEU A 128 -8.93 4.16 -11.63
CA LEU A 128 -8.89 3.32 -10.44
C LEU A 128 -9.69 2.04 -10.69
N TYR A 129 -9.13 0.93 -10.26
CA TYR A 129 -9.76 -0.39 -10.32
C TYR A 129 -9.87 -0.95 -8.92
N TRP A 130 -11.05 -1.49 -8.57
CA TRP A 130 -11.19 -2.23 -7.33
C TRP A 130 -11.83 -3.58 -7.60
N LEU A 131 -11.34 -4.55 -6.85
CA LEU A 131 -11.80 -5.92 -6.92
C LEU A 131 -12.67 -6.19 -5.70
N LYS A 132 -13.79 -6.87 -5.92
CA LYS A 132 -14.71 -7.29 -4.87
C LYS A 132 -14.78 -8.80 -4.83
N HIS A 133 -14.50 -9.38 -3.68
CA HIS A 133 -14.67 -10.79 -3.42
C HIS A 133 -16.02 -11.05 -2.77
N GLN A 134 -16.76 -11.99 -3.30
CA GLN A 134 -18.05 -12.42 -2.79
C GLN A 134 -18.13 -13.94 -2.79
N LEU A 135 -18.71 -14.49 -1.73
CA LEU A 135 -19.07 -15.88 -1.63
C LEU A 135 -20.56 -16.01 -1.92
N ASN A 136 -20.92 -16.61 -3.03
CA ASN A 136 -22.30 -16.79 -3.42
C ASN A 136 -22.67 -18.27 -3.32
N PRO A 137 -23.76 -18.62 -2.60
CA PRO A 137 -24.32 -19.96 -2.67
C PRO A 137 -24.84 -20.24 -4.08
N THR A 138 -24.55 -21.42 -4.61
CA THR A 138 -25.17 -21.86 -5.87
C THR A 138 -26.66 -22.16 -5.62
N PRO A 139 -27.56 -21.75 -6.51
CA PRO A 139 -28.96 -22.13 -6.42
C PRO A 139 -29.13 -23.62 -6.71
N GLY A 140 -29.97 -24.30 -5.93
CA GLY A 140 -30.36 -25.71 -6.15
C GLY A 140 -30.12 -26.62 -4.96
N LEU A 141 -30.42 -27.93 -5.15
CA LEU A 141 -30.24 -28.98 -4.14
C LEU A 141 -28.77 -29.30 -3.83
N GLU A 142 -27.87 -29.01 -4.77
CA GLU A 142 -26.42 -29.14 -4.62
C GLU A 142 -25.82 -27.76 -4.33
N ARG A 143 -25.91 -27.34 -3.07
CA ARG A 143 -25.41 -26.04 -2.62
C ARG A 143 -23.88 -26.06 -2.54
N GLY A 144 -23.24 -25.50 -3.54
CA GLY A 144 -21.82 -25.15 -3.51
C GLY A 144 -21.62 -23.69 -3.13
N ILE A 145 -20.38 -23.33 -2.87
CA ILE A 145 -19.96 -21.93 -2.68
C ILE A 145 -19.15 -21.53 -3.91
N VAL A 146 -19.59 -20.49 -4.59
CA VAL A 146 -18.85 -19.88 -5.70
C VAL A 146 -18.10 -18.67 -5.19
N ASN A 147 -16.78 -18.67 -5.37
CA ASN A 147 -15.96 -17.51 -5.15
C ASN A 147 -16.05 -16.59 -6.37
N LEU A 148 -16.73 -15.49 -6.21
CA LEU A 148 -16.92 -14.50 -7.26
C LEU A 148 -15.98 -13.31 -7.01
N ILE A 149 -15.12 -13.00 -7.98
CA ILE A 149 -14.32 -11.79 -7.98
C ILE A 149 -14.82 -10.88 -9.10
N SER A 150 -15.37 -9.74 -8.73
CA SER A 150 -15.76 -8.72 -9.68
C SER A 150 -14.72 -7.60 -9.73
N ILE A 151 -14.45 -7.10 -10.95
CA ILE A 151 -13.54 -5.98 -11.19
C ILE A 151 -14.39 -4.80 -11.65
N ASN A 152 -14.22 -3.68 -10.98
CA ASN A 152 -14.88 -2.41 -11.30
C ASN A 152 -13.82 -1.38 -11.66
N SER A 153 -14.20 -0.38 -12.43
CA SER A 153 -13.32 0.73 -12.81
C SER A 153 -14.00 2.07 -12.60
N TYR A 154 -13.19 3.08 -12.32
CA TYR A 154 -13.61 4.47 -12.26
C TYR A 154 -12.59 5.32 -13.02
N LYS A 155 -13.04 5.95 -14.08
CA LYS A 155 -12.22 6.89 -14.84
C LYS A 155 -12.13 8.20 -14.07
N ILE A 156 -10.92 8.62 -13.80
CA ILE A 156 -10.67 9.87 -13.08
C ILE A 156 -10.96 11.06 -13.99
N GLU A 157 -11.72 12.01 -13.46
CA GLU A 157 -12.00 13.29 -14.09
C GLU A 157 -11.10 14.38 -13.49
N SER A 158 -10.51 15.18 -14.35
CA SER A 158 -9.79 16.37 -13.94
C SER A 158 -10.73 17.57 -13.90
N SER A 159 -10.61 18.39 -12.87
CA SER A 159 -11.22 19.71 -12.78
C SER A 159 -10.15 20.80 -12.89
N SER A 160 -10.55 22.06 -12.99
CA SER A 160 -9.63 23.20 -13.01
C SER A 160 -9.88 24.07 -11.79
N ILE A 161 -8.81 24.60 -11.21
CA ILE A 161 -8.83 25.63 -10.17
C ILE A 161 -7.98 26.82 -10.62
N VAL A 162 -8.31 28.01 -10.11
CA VAL A 162 -7.49 29.21 -10.35
C VAL A 162 -6.43 29.31 -9.26
N VAL A 163 -5.17 29.38 -9.68
CA VAL A 163 -4.02 29.51 -8.79
C VAL A 163 -3.07 30.56 -9.39
N ASP A 164 -2.81 31.63 -8.65
CA ASP A 164 -1.97 32.72 -9.10
C ASP A 164 -2.39 33.19 -10.52
N ASP A 165 -3.70 33.50 -10.70
CA ASP A 165 -4.37 33.89 -11.94
C ASP A 165 -4.25 32.92 -13.13
N ASN A 166 -3.81 31.71 -12.88
CA ASN A 166 -3.70 30.64 -13.88
C ASN A 166 -4.63 29.46 -13.58
N HIS A 167 -5.31 28.98 -14.62
CA HIS A 167 -6.05 27.73 -14.55
C HIS A 167 -5.10 26.55 -14.44
N ARG A 168 -5.25 25.75 -13.37
CA ARG A 168 -4.42 24.57 -13.11
C ARG A 168 -5.29 23.33 -13.04
N PRO A 169 -4.95 22.27 -13.80
CA PRO A 169 -5.68 21.01 -13.72
C PRO A 169 -5.40 20.33 -12.37
N VAL A 170 -6.47 19.90 -11.72
CA VAL A 170 -6.43 19.16 -10.46
C VAL A 170 -7.30 17.92 -10.51
N ILE A 171 -6.93 16.94 -9.72
CA ILE A 171 -7.61 15.65 -9.58
C ILE A 171 -8.03 15.49 -8.12
N ARG A 172 -9.30 15.13 -7.90
CA ARG A 172 -9.77 14.78 -6.55
C ARG A 172 -9.08 13.50 -6.08
N LEU A 173 -8.54 13.53 -4.86
CA LEU A 173 -7.82 12.41 -4.30
C LEU A 173 -8.74 11.39 -3.65
N GLY A 174 -8.57 10.15 -4.05
CA GLY A 174 -9.16 8.97 -3.48
C GLY A 174 -8.36 7.75 -3.88
N TYR A 175 -8.66 6.61 -3.27
CA TYR A 175 -8.05 5.34 -3.65
C TYR A 175 -9.10 4.22 -3.66
N ALA A 176 -8.96 3.32 -4.62
CA ALA A 176 -9.87 2.19 -4.76
C ALA A 176 -9.43 1.05 -3.83
N LEU A 177 -10.27 0.75 -2.83
CA LEU A 177 -10.01 -0.28 -1.84
C LEU A 177 -10.78 -1.56 -2.17
N PRO A 178 -10.15 -2.74 -2.05
CA PRO A 178 -10.83 -4.02 -2.23
C PRO A 178 -12.07 -4.13 -1.35
N ASN A 179 -13.16 -4.59 -1.93
CA ASN A 179 -14.49 -4.77 -1.33
C ASN A 179 -15.26 -3.49 -0.97
N TYR A 180 -14.62 -2.31 -0.96
CA TYR A 180 -15.23 -1.05 -0.51
C TYR A 180 -15.52 -0.05 -1.64
N GLY A 181 -14.77 -0.11 -2.74
CA GLY A 181 -14.84 0.91 -3.80
C GLY A 181 -13.86 2.05 -3.56
N ILE A 182 -14.23 3.27 -3.97
CA ILE A 182 -13.35 4.43 -3.85
C ILE A 182 -13.58 5.12 -2.50
N ASP A 183 -12.52 5.23 -1.71
CA ASP A 183 -12.49 6.03 -0.50
C ASP A 183 -11.82 7.39 -0.81
N TRP A 184 -12.61 8.46 -0.73
CA TRP A 184 -12.14 9.83 -0.99
C TRP A 184 -11.45 10.42 0.23
N VAL A 185 -10.45 11.27 -0.01
CA VAL A 185 -9.70 11.94 1.04
C VAL A 185 -10.34 13.29 1.33
N ALA A 186 -10.64 13.51 2.61
CA ALA A 186 -11.02 14.82 3.14
C ALA A 186 -10.28 15.05 4.46
N ILE A 187 -9.82 16.28 4.68
CA ILE A 187 -9.05 16.68 5.87
C ILE A 187 -9.71 17.91 6.50
N LYS A 188 -9.83 17.93 7.82
CA LYS A 188 -10.33 19.08 8.56
C LYS A 188 -9.29 20.21 8.58
N PRO A 189 -9.69 21.49 8.38
CA PRO A 189 -8.79 22.64 8.49
C PRO A 189 -8.03 22.72 9.83
N SER A 190 -8.67 22.32 10.93
CA SER A 190 -8.03 22.26 12.26
C SER A 190 -6.81 21.36 12.30
N VAL A 191 -6.79 20.26 11.55
CA VAL A 191 -5.64 19.37 11.44
C VAL A 191 -4.46 20.06 10.77
N LEU A 192 -4.73 20.98 9.84
CA LEU A 192 -3.72 21.80 9.18
C LEU A 192 -3.31 23.01 10.02
N LYS A 193 -3.85 23.19 11.24
CA LYS A 193 -3.61 24.33 12.14
C LYS A 193 -3.83 25.69 11.45
N VAL A 194 -4.75 25.74 10.50
CA VAL A 194 -5.16 26.98 9.86
C VAL A 194 -6.31 27.55 10.66
N ASP A 195 -6.15 28.80 11.12
CA ASP A 195 -7.22 29.55 11.77
C ASP A 195 -8.36 29.74 10.78
N ASN A 196 -9.45 29.06 11.00
CA ASN A 196 -10.59 29.13 10.12
C ASN A 196 -11.80 29.57 10.93
N SER A 197 -12.34 30.74 10.60
CA SER A 197 -13.60 31.25 11.13
C SER A 197 -14.83 30.45 10.70
N PHE A 198 -14.64 29.46 9.83
CA PHE A 198 -15.67 28.53 9.35
C PHE A 198 -15.69 27.27 10.18
N ALA A 199 -16.85 26.61 10.29
CA ALA A 199 -16.99 25.32 10.92
C ALA A 199 -15.91 24.35 10.44
N ASP A 200 -15.37 23.52 11.36
CA ASP A 200 -14.31 22.53 11.06
C ASP A 200 -14.83 21.37 10.19
N ILE A 201 -15.38 21.72 9.04
CA ILE A 201 -15.93 20.78 8.06
C ILE A 201 -14.76 20.22 7.24
N PRO A 202 -14.68 18.88 7.08
CA PRO A 202 -13.66 18.27 6.24
C PRO A 202 -13.70 18.81 4.80
N LEU A 203 -12.57 19.27 4.31
CA LEU A 203 -12.39 19.73 2.94
C LEU A 203 -11.83 18.61 2.06
N ASP A 204 -12.39 18.46 0.88
CA ASP A 204 -11.88 17.52 -0.12
C ASP A 204 -10.44 17.88 -0.52
N VAL A 205 -9.62 16.82 -0.68
CA VAL A 205 -8.22 16.98 -1.10
C VAL A 205 -8.10 16.77 -2.61
N TYR A 206 -7.41 17.69 -3.24
CA TYR A 206 -7.07 17.66 -4.67
C TYR A 206 -5.56 17.70 -4.86
N ILE A 207 -5.09 17.15 -5.97
CA ILE A 207 -3.68 17.22 -6.36
C ILE A 207 -3.53 17.81 -7.76
N GLN A 208 -2.58 18.71 -7.94
CA GLN A 208 -2.19 19.17 -9.27
C GLN A 208 -1.51 18.05 -10.05
N THR A 209 -1.79 17.92 -11.33
CA THR A 209 -1.17 16.91 -12.21
C THR A 209 0.36 16.97 -12.15
N HIS A 210 0.94 18.17 -12.07
CA HIS A 210 2.38 18.34 -11.90
C HIS A 210 2.90 17.76 -10.57
N ALA A 211 2.15 17.89 -9.47
CA ALA A 211 2.54 17.34 -8.18
C ALA A 211 2.54 15.80 -8.19
N LEU A 212 1.55 15.21 -8.86
CA LEU A 212 1.47 13.76 -9.07
C LEU A 212 2.64 13.25 -9.91
N GLN A 213 3.00 13.97 -10.97
CA GLN A 213 4.17 13.67 -11.78
C GLN A 213 5.46 13.75 -10.95
N ARG A 214 5.62 14.81 -10.13
CA ARG A 214 6.80 14.95 -9.23
C ARG A 214 6.89 13.82 -8.24
N LEU A 215 5.78 13.37 -7.65
CA LEU A 215 5.77 12.21 -6.77
C LEU A 215 6.31 10.96 -7.48
N SER A 216 5.81 10.66 -8.67
CA SER A 216 6.26 9.51 -9.47
C SER A 216 7.73 9.60 -9.91
N GLU A 217 8.21 10.81 -10.24
CA GLU A 217 9.62 11.06 -10.61
C GLU A 217 10.59 10.88 -9.43
N ARG A 218 10.12 11.09 -8.19
CA ARG A 218 10.96 11.03 -6.97
C ARG A 218 10.90 9.68 -6.27
N ILE A 219 9.76 8.99 -6.36
CA ILE A 219 9.54 7.64 -5.82
C ILE A 219 9.57 6.64 -6.99
N ASP A 220 10.63 6.68 -7.76
CA ASP A 220 10.74 6.13 -9.11
C ASP A 220 11.05 4.61 -9.19
N CYS A 221 11.17 3.93 -8.05
CA CYS A 221 11.53 2.51 -7.99
C CYS A 221 10.37 1.58 -7.64
N PHE A 222 9.15 2.11 -7.54
CA PHE A 222 7.98 1.32 -7.15
C PHE A 222 6.80 1.47 -8.13
N PRO A 223 5.85 0.50 -8.16
CA PRO A 223 4.65 0.60 -8.98
C PRO A 223 3.81 1.82 -8.62
N THR A 224 3.27 2.49 -9.63
CA THR A 224 2.46 3.71 -9.49
C THR A 224 1.32 3.55 -8.48
N GLY A 225 0.58 2.45 -8.53
CA GLY A 225 -0.53 2.21 -7.59
C GLY A 225 -0.08 2.07 -6.15
N SER A 226 1.12 1.51 -5.90
CA SER A 226 1.71 1.45 -4.56
C SER A 226 2.10 2.85 -4.06
N ILE A 227 2.70 3.67 -4.92
CA ILE A 227 3.04 5.08 -4.60
C ILE A 227 1.77 5.85 -4.23
N HIS A 228 0.72 5.71 -5.04
CA HIS A 228 -0.56 6.37 -4.83
C HIS A 228 -1.30 5.86 -3.59
N TYR A 229 -1.22 4.56 -3.27
CA TYR A 229 -1.77 4.02 -2.04
C TYR A 229 -1.09 4.61 -0.80
N ASN A 230 0.24 4.69 -0.79
CA ASN A 230 0.98 5.29 0.32
C ASN A 230 0.71 6.80 0.45
N MET A 231 0.45 7.51 -0.66
CA MET A 231 -0.05 8.89 -0.65
C MET A 231 -1.43 8.95 0.03
N PHE A 232 -2.36 8.10 -0.38
CA PHE A 232 -3.69 8.02 0.20
C PHE A 232 -3.63 7.77 1.71
N ILE A 233 -2.87 6.78 2.18
CA ILE A 233 -2.72 6.48 3.61
C ILE A 233 -2.07 7.64 4.37
N SER A 234 -1.06 8.31 3.79
CA SER A 234 -0.42 9.47 4.41
C SER A 234 -1.38 10.63 4.64
N LEU A 235 -2.33 10.81 3.72
CA LEU A 235 -3.33 11.88 3.78
C LEU A 235 -4.56 11.51 4.64
N LYS A 236 -4.84 10.22 4.85
CA LYS A 236 -5.89 9.77 5.79
C LYS A 236 -5.47 9.94 7.26
N ASP A 237 -4.16 9.91 7.53
CA ASP A 237 -3.55 10.20 8.83
C ASP A 237 -2.44 11.25 8.66
N PRO A 238 -2.80 12.53 8.42
CA PRO A 238 -1.86 13.55 8.04
C PRO A 238 -0.99 14.01 9.22
N ARG A 239 0.33 14.03 9.00
CA ARG A 239 1.30 14.67 9.88
C ARG A 239 1.74 15.98 9.26
N VAL A 240 1.45 17.07 9.95
CA VAL A 240 1.58 18.43 9.41
C VAL A 240 2.81 19.12 9.97
N PHE A 241 3.57 19.75 9.07
CA PHE A 241 4.75 20.55 9.35
C PHE A 241 4.64 21.89 8.64
N TYR A 242 5.52 22.83 8.99
CA TYR A 242 5.62 24.13 8.33
C TYR A 242 7.08 24.36 7.91
N ASP A 243 7.27 24.88 6.71
CA ASP A 243 8.60 25.34 6.29
C ASP A 243 8.91 26.74 6.85
N GLY A 244 10.14 27.23 6.59
CA GLY A 244 10.57 28.56 7.04
C GLY A 244 9.73 29.72 6.48
N ASN A 245 8.93 29.51 5.44
CA ASN A 245 8.02 30.47 4.83
C ASN A 245 6.55 30.25 5.24
N GLN A 246 6.31 29.47 6.26
CA GLN A 246 4.95 29.11 6.76
C GLN A 246 4.10 28.33 5.75
N ASN A 247 4.72 27.72 4.72
CA ASN A 247 3.97 26.81 3.85
C ASN A 247 3.61 25.55 4.59
N ILE A 248 2.40 25.06 4.36
CA ILE A 248 1.89 23.82 4.98
C ILE A 248 2.50 22.62 4.24
N LEU A 249 3.14 21.74 5.00
CA LEU A 249 3.75 20.51 4.53
C LEU A 249 3.04 19.32 5.18
N ILE A 250 2.51 18.37 4.38
CA ILE A 250 1.98 17.10 4.87
C ILE A 250 2.99 16.02 4.55
N GLU A 251 3.40 15.25 5.58
CA GLU A 251 4.38 14.18 5.44
C GLU A 251 3.86 13.07 4.50
N TYR A 252 4.65 12.74 3.49
CA TYR A 252 4.46 11.53 2.69
C TYR A 252 5.29 10.40 3.26
N ARG A 253 4.62 9.29 3.58
CA ARG A 253 5.25 8.07 4.11
C ARG A 253 5.12 6.96 3.10
N TYR A 254 6.23 6.29 2.82
CA TYR A 254 6.25 5.07 2.05
C TYR A 254 6.51 3.88 3.00
N PHE A 255 5.56 2.94 3.06
CA PHE A 255 5.55 1.88 4.07
C PHE A 255 5.75 2.38 5.52
N GLY A 256 5.12 3.49 5.87
CA GLY A 256 5.19 4.07 7.20
C GLY A 256 6.42 4.93 7.48
N THR A 257 7.44 4.92 6.62
CA THR A 257 8.67 5.71 6.75
C THR A 257 8.60 6.95 5.87
N ARG A 258 9.03 8.09 6.39
CA ARG A 258 9.05 9.37 5.68
C ARG A 258 9.90 9.28 4.40
N ALA A 259 9.35 9.73 3.27
CA ALA A 259 10.07 9.87 2.02
C ALA A 259 10.05 11.32 1.47
N GLY A 260 9.20 12.17 2.03
CA GLY A 260 9.09 13.56 1.62
C GLY A 260 7.83 14.24 2.15
N TYR A 261 7.44 15.32 1.47
CA TYR A 261 6.31 16.15 1.89
C TYR A 261 5.48 16.61 0.71
N PHE A 262 4.19 16.71 0.92
CA PHE A 262 3.28 17.45 0.05
C PHE A 262 3.16 18.88 0.54
N ARG A 263 3.51 19.85 -0.30
CA ARG A 263 3.15 21.25 -0.05
C ARG A 263 1.71 21.46 -0.44
N VAL A 264 0.91 21.98 0.48
CA VAL A 264 -0.53 22.18 0.29
C VAL A 264 -0.94 23.60 0.56
N ASP A 265 -1.99 24.03 -0.16
CA ASP A 265 -2.69 25.31 0.04
C ASP A 265 -4.19 25.03 0.16
N ILE A 266 -4.94 25.95 0.81
CA ILE A 266 -6.41 25.93 0.78
C ILE A 266 -6.86 26.94 -0.26
N ILE A 267 -7.51 26.45 -1.31
CA ILE A 267 -7.95 27.25 -2.46
C ILE A 267 -9.41 26.91 -2.77
N GLU A 268 -10.28 27.90 -2.87
CA GLU A 268 -11.71 27.71 -3.18
C GLU A 268 -12.40 26.65 -2.29
N GLY A 269 -12.06 26.63 -1.00
CA GLY A 269 -12.64 25.65 -0.06
C GLY A 269 -12.17 24.19 -0.27
N LYS A 270 -11.05 24.00 -0.96
CA LYS A 270 -10.41 22.70 -1.22
C LYS A 270 -8.98 22.71 -0.70
N ILE A 271 -8.50 21.59 -0.22
CA ILE A 271 -7.07 21.39 0.07
C ILE A 271 -6.39 20.94 -1.23
N VAL A 272 -5.43 21.73 -1.70
CA VAL A 272 -4.77 21.51 -2.99
C VAL A 272 -3.30 21.20 -2.79
N ILE A 273 -2.89 19.98 -3.15
CA ILE A 273 -1.48 19.61 -3.20
C ILE A 273 -0.83 20.26 -4.42
N ARG A 274 0.08 21.21 -4.17
CA ARG A 274 0.77 22.00 -5.18
C ARG A 274 1.99 21.29 -5.77
N THR A 275 2.73 20.57 -4.93
CA THR A 275 3.93 19.87 -5.35
C THR A 275 4.30 18.78 -4.33
N PHE A 276 5.16 17.86 -4.77
CA PHE A 276 5.84 16.91 -3.91
C PHE A 276 7.32 17.30 -3.75
N LEU A 277 7.78 17.32 -2.51
CA LEU A 277 9.15 17.60 -2.11
C LEU A 277 9.75 16.32 -1.53
N PHE A 278 10.74 15.74 -2.20
CA PHE A 278 11.51 14.61 -1.64
C PHE A 278 12.29 15.08 -0.40
N VAL A 279 12.55 14.21 0.55
CA VAL A 279 13.13 14.56 1.86
C VAL A 279 14.44 15.36 1.77
N THR A 280 15.27 15.14 0.74
CA THR A 280 16.51 15.90 0.51
C THR A 280 16.32 17.25 -0.16
N ASN A 281 15.09 17.62 -0.55
CA ASN A 281 14.80 18.87 -1.26
C ASN A 281 15.05 20.09 -0.36
N ASN A 282 15.55 21.19 -0.93
CA ASN A 282 15.86 22.42 -0.18
C ASN A 282 14.60 23.11 0.43
N GLY A 283 13.40 22.69 0.06
CA GLY A 283 12.14 23.13 0.67
C GLY A 283 11.68 22.25 1.84
N THR A 284 12.50 21.29 2.30
CA THR A 284 12.20 20.44 3.45
C THR A 284 13.17 20.74 4.60
N PRO A 285 12.80 20.52 5.87
CA PRO A 285 13.70 20.71 7.01
C PRO A 285 15.01 19.94 6.87
N GLU A 286 14.93 18.68 6.48
CA GLU A 286 16.08 17.79 6.30
C GLU A 286 16.96 18.22 5.11
N GLY A 287 16.32 18.62 4.02
CA GLY A 287 17.04 19.06 2.82
C GLY A 287 17.79 20.38 3.03
N ILE A 288 17.27 21.29 3.87
CA ILE A 288 17.97 22.50 4.31
C ILE A 288 19.21 22.12 5.14
N LYS A 289 19.06 21.23 6.14
CA LYS A 289 20.16 20.74 6.96
C LYS A 289 21.23 20.05 6.11
N LEU A 290 20.81 19.19 5.18
CA LEU A 290 21.73 18.53 4.25
C LEU A 290 22.53 19.54 3.43
N GLY A 291 21.87 20.58 2.91
CA GLY A 291 22.53 21.66 2.19
C GLY A 291 23.54 22.42 3.04
N ASN A 292 23.21 22.73 4.30
CA ASN A 292 24.10 23.42 5.23
C ASN A 292 25.34 22.59 5.58
N ILE A 293 25.19 21.27 5.74
CA ILE A 293 26.28 20.35 6.08
C ILE A 293 27.21 20.12 4.89
N THR A 294 26.64 19.94 3.69
CA THR A 294 27.37 19.48 2.52
C THR A 294 27.74 20.59 1.54
N GLY A 295 27.11 21.76 1.65
CA GLY A 295 27.20 22.83 0.64
C GLY A 295 26.38 22.57 -0.62
N LEU A 296 25.71 21.40 -0.74
CA LEU A 296 24.96 21.01 -1.94
C LEU A 296 23.73 21.91 -2.17
N GLN A 297 23.71 22.55 -3.33
CA GLN A 297 22.59 23.32 -3.80
C GLN A 297 21.56 22.43 -4.53
N ARG A 298 20.42 22.99 -4.89
CA ARG A 298 19.34 22.27 -5.58
C ARG A 298 19.79 21.58 -6.87
N LEU A 299 20.64 22.25 -7.66
CA LEU A 299 21.14 21.69 -8.91
C LEU A 299 22.10 20.53 -8.68
N ASP A 300 22.95 20.63 -7.65
CA ASP A 300 23.90 19.58 -7.28
C ASP A 300 23.18 18.31 -6.85
N LYS A 301 22.15 18.46 -6.00
CA LYS A 301 21.31 17.33 -5.58
C LYS A 301 20.61 16.66 -6.76
N LYS A 302 20.16 17.44 -7.75
CA LYS A 302 19.58 16.91 -8.99
C LYS A 302 20.63 16.21 -9.85
N TYR A 303 21.81 16.80 -10.00
CA TYR A 303 22.92 16.21 -10.76
C TYR A 303 23.36 14.88 -10.16
N LEU A 304 23.48 14.80 -8.84
CA LEU A 304 23.81 13.60 -8.08
C LEU A 304 22.61 12.65 -7.90
N ALA A 305 21.46 12.96 -8.48
CA ALA A 305 20.20 12.21 -8.31
C ALA A 305 19.79 11.97 -6.85
N LEU A 306 20.27 12.77 -5.90
CA LEU A 306 19.93 12.67 -4.47
C LEU A 306 18.48 13.07 -4.16
N ASP A 307 17.75 13.51 -5.16
CA ASP A 307 16.34 13.88 -5.09
C ASP A 307 15.39 12.75 -5.54
N ARG A 308 15.90 11.50 -5.63
CA ARG A 308 15.16 10.30 -6.05
C ARG A 308 15.38 9.13 -5.12
N LEU A 309 14.33 8.35 -4.91
CA LEU A 309 14.41 7.20 -4.03
C LEU A 309 15.26 6.06 -4.60
N SER A 310 15.22 5.84 -5.93
CA SER A 310 16.02 4.80 -6.58
C SER A 310 17.53 4.94 -6.29
N THR A 311 18.04 6.16 -6.17
CA THR A 311 19.45 6.40 -5.83
C THR A 311 19.85 5.76 -4.49
N PHE A 312 18.96 5.84 -3.48
CA PHE A 312 19.21 5.27 -2.16
C PHE A 312 18.94 3.76 -2.12
N MET A 313 18.09 3.24 -3.03
CA MET A 313 17.71 1.82 -3.05
C MET A 313 18.71 0.95 -3.83
N THR A 314 19.38 1.51 -4.83
CA THR A 314 20.20 0.74 -5.78
C THR A 314 21.70 1.08 -5.72
N SER A 315 22.10 1.99 -4.82
CA SER A 315 23.49 2.38 -4.64
C SER A 315 24.07 1.87 -3.32
N ASP A 316 25.35 2.01 -3.16
CA ASP A 316 26.09 1.76 -1.93
C ASP A 316 26.00 2.91 -0.90
N LEU A 317 25.20 3.95 -1.17
CA LEU A 317 25.03 5.10 -0.28
C LEU A 317 24.63 4.70 1.15
N GLY A 318 23.76 3.69 1.27
CA GLY A 318 23.34 3.15 2.56
C GLY A 318 24.42 2.34 3.28
N GLU A 319 25.45 1.87 2.58
CA GLU A 319 26.55 1.05 3.13
C GLU A 319 27.78 1.90 3.49
N ASN A 320 27.96 3.05 2.83
CA ASN A 320 29.08 3.93 3.08
C ASN A 320 28.90 4.69 4.41
N GLU A 321 29.80 4.44 5.38
CA GLU A 321 29.70 5.01 6.73
C GLU A 321 29.70 6.54 6.75
N ASN A 322 30.50 7.18 5.89
CA ASN A 322 30.58 8.63 5.81
C ASN A 322 29.25 9.23 5.30
N VAL A 323 28.63 8.60 4.30
CA VAL A 323 27.33 9.02 3.78
C VAL A 323 26.24 8.80 4.84
N ARG A 324 26.25 7.66 5.55
CA ARG A 324 25.33 7.41 6.68
C ARG A 324 25.45 8.50 7.75
N ASN A 325 26.67 8.89 8.10
CA ASN A 325 26.89 9.96 9.09
C ASN A 325 26.35 11.32 8.62
N ILE A 326 26.53 11.67 7.34
CA ILE A 326 25.98 12.88 6.74
C ILE A 326 24.45 12.84 6.77
N LEU A 327 23.82 11.73 6.33
CA LEU A 327 22.37 11.58 6.30
C LEU A 327 21.76 11.64 7.71
N ASN A 328 22.40 10.99 8.69
CA ASN A 328 21.96 11.06 10.09
C ASN A 328 22.05 12.49 10.65
N SER A 329 23.14 13.19 10.39
CA SER A 329 23.34 14.58 10.84
C SER A 329 22.37 15.56 10.19
N ALA A 330 21.88 15.24 9.00
CA ALA A 330 20.86 16.01 8.27
C ALA A 330 19.41 15.59 8.62
N ASP A 331 19.19 14.73 9.59
CA ASP A 331 17.89 14.12 9.93
C ASP A 331 17.25 13.31 8.75
N CYS A 332 18.08 12.91 7.78
CA CYS A 332 17.65 12.08 6.64
C CYS A 332 17.73 10.57 6.93
N HIS A 333 17.80 10.14 8.20
CA HIS A 333 17.86 8.73 8.61
C HIS A 333 16.71 7.88 8.07
N CYS A 334 15.56 8.51 7.78
CA CYS A 334 14.42 7.85 7.15
C CYS A 334 14.77 7.21 5.78
N LEU A 335 15.74 7.74 5.04
CA LEU A 335 16.24 7.14 3.80
C LEU A 335 16.98 5.83 4.05
N LEU A 336 17.74 5.75 5.15
CA LEU A 336 18.42 4.54 5.58
C LEU A 336 17.43 3.46 6.02
N GLU A 337 16.39 3.86 6.77
CA GLU A 337 15.28 2.96 7.12
C GLU A 337 14.55 2.42 5.89
N LEU A 338 14.26 3.28 4.90
CA LEU A 338 13.66 2.87 3.64
C LEU A 338 14.55 1.88 2.90
N TYR A 339 15.85 2.15 2.82
CA TYR A 339 16.84 1.24 2.25
C TYR A 339 16.77 -0.13 2.90
N GLU A 340 16.86 -0.23 4.22
CA GLU A 340 16.82 -1.49 4.97
C GLU A 340 15.51 -2.27 4.80
N ARG A 341 14.37 -1.55 4.76
CA ARG A 341 13.04 -2.16 4.55
C ARG A 341 12.83 -2.65 3.12
N CYS A 342 13.35 -1.90 2.14
CA CYS A 342 13.07 -2.16 0.74
C CYS A 342 14.10 -3.08 0.08
N GLN A 343 15.27 -3.30 0.65
CA GLN A 343 16.24 -4.28 0.13
C GLN A 343 15.64 -5.67 -0.10
N LYS A 344 14.64 -6.05 0.71
CA LYS A 344 13.91 -7.32 0.57
C LYS A 344 12.89 -7.31 -0.59
N VAL A 345 12.56 -6.16 -1.15
CA VAL A 345 11.48 -5.96 -2.13
C VAL A 345 12.00 -5.45 -3.49
N ALA A 346 13.14 -4.73 -3.50
CA ALA A 346 13.71 -4.16 -4.71
C ALA A 346 14.38 -5.24 -5.55
N THR A 347 13.65 -5.81 -6.50
CA THR A 347 14.21 -6.67 -7.55
C THR A 347 14.64 -5.81 -8.74
N ASN A 348 15.97 -5.78 -9.00
CA ASN A 348 16.59 -5.49 -10.29
C ASN A 348 16.30 -4.15 -10.96
N THR A 349 16.88 -3.07 -10.44
CA THR A 349 17.24 -1.92 -11.29
C THR A 349 18.70 -1.59 -11.08
N SER A 350 19.53 -2.07 -12.01
CA SER A 350 20.96 -1.79 -12.04
C SER A 350 21.22 -0.36 -12.52
N LYS A 351 21.26 0.61 -11.61
CA LYS A 351 21.99 1.87 -11.80
C LYS A 351 22.92 2.02 -10.63
N HIS A 352 24.19 1.77 -10.88
CA HIS A 352 25.24 2.02 -9.91
C HIS A 352 25.38 3.54 -9.72
N PHE A 353 24.99 4.02 -8.55
CA PHE A 353 25.41 5.31 -8.05
C PHE A 353 26.65 5.06 -7.19
N ASP A 354 27.65 5.91 -7.35
CA ASP A 354 28.93 5.79 -6.65
C ASP A 354 28.93 6.75 -5.45
N ALA A 355 28.94 6.21 -4.23
CA ALA A 355 29.00 6.99 -3.00
C ALA A 355 30.29 7.81 -2.90
N ASP A 356 31.41 7.29 -3.42
CA ASP A 356 32.68 8.00 -3.45
C ASP A 356 32.63 9.21 -4.38
N LEU A 357 31.87 9.12 -5.47
CA LEU A 357 31.61 10.26 -6.36
C LEU A 357 30.85 11.38 -5.63
N MET A 358 29.83 11.06 -4.84
CA MET A 358 29.11 12.03 -4.03
C MET A 358 30.03 12.70 -3.02
N LEU A 359 30.81 11.92 -2.27
CA LEU A 359 31.75 12.42 -1.27
C LEU A 359 32.82 13.32 -1.89
N LYS A 360 33.35 12.93 -3.05
CA LYS A 360 34.29 13.73 -3.83
C LYS A 360 33.67 15.04 -4.33
N TYR A 361 32.41 14.98 -4.80
CA TYR A 361 31.68 16.15 -5.30
C TYR A 361 31.46 17.21 -4.22
N ILE A 362 31.12 16.82 -2.99
CA ILE A 362 30.96 17.72 -1.85
C ILE A 362 32.30 18.13 -1.19
N GLY A 363 33.42 17.68 -1.74
CA GLY A 363 34.74 17.96 -1.14
C GLY A 363 34.90 17.36 0.26
N TYR A 364 34.26 16.19 0.50
CA TYR A 364 34.30 15.53 1.79
C TYR A 364 35.72 15.18 2.19
N ASP A 365 36.30 16.00 3.07
CA ASP A 365 37.50 15.69 3.85
C ASP A 365 37.14 15.82 5.32
N LYS A 366 37.43 14.79 6.14
CA LYS A 366 37.13 14.79 7.59
C LYS A 366 37.60 16.06 8.31
N LYS A 367 38.59 16.76 7.75
CA LYS A 367 39.13 18.02 8.30
C LYS A 367 38.15 19.20 8.19
N TYR A 368 37.20 19.16 7.28
CA TYR A 368 36.28 20.28 7.01
C TYR A 368 34.88 20.07 7.58
N LEU A 369 34.63 18.91 8.22
CA LEU A 369 33.36 18.73 8.93
C LEU A 369 33.34 19.53 10.24
N PRO A 370 32.25 20.23 10.58
CA PRO A 370 32.10 20.86 11.89
C PRO A 370 32.38 19.86 13.02
N GLU A 371 33.02 20.30 14.10
CA GLU A 371 33.34 19.44 15.26
C GLU A 371 32.14 18.66 15.81
N SER A 372 30.93 19.24 15.70
CA SER A 372 29.67 18.58 16.04
C SER A 372 29.38 17.30 15.26
N ILE A 373 29.95 17.14 14.05
CA ILE A 373 29.79 15.96 13.19
C ILE A 373 30.94 14.96 13.43
N GLN A 374 32.15 15.45 13.77
CA GLN A 374 33.27 14.58 14.06
C GLN A 374 33.09 13.74 15.33
N HIS A 375 32.21 14.14 16.24
CA HIS A 375 31.98 13.53 17.53
C HIS A 375 30.53 13.07 17.76
N ALA A 376 29.73 12.94 16.71
CA ALA A 376 28.38 12.37 16.86
C ALA A 376 28.48 10.93 17.41
N PRO A 377 27.93 10.64 18.61
CA PRO A 377 28.00 9.30 19.16
C PRO A 377 27.22 8.33 18.27
N LEU A 378 27.87 7.23 17.93
CA LEU A 378 27.21 6.08 17.30
C LEU A 378 26.07 5.61 18.20
N LEU A 379 24.85 5.99 17.90
CA LEU A 379 23.66 5.42 18.54
C LEU A 379 23.60 3.93 18.15
N ARG A 380 24.20 3.09 19.00
CA ARG A 380 23.96 1.65 19.00
C ARG A 380 22.48 1.45 19.39
N THR A 381 21.63 1.26 18.42
CA THR A 381 20.31 0.69 18.66
C THR A 381 20.52 -0.76 19.10
N GLN A 382 20.34 -1.01 20.39
CA GLN A 382 20.15 -2.37 20.87
C GLN A 382 18.85 -2.92 20.27
N PRO A 383 18.82 -4.16 19.80
CA PRO A 383 17.58 -4.80 19.41
C PRO A 383 16.79 -5.11 20.68
N GLU A 384 15.66 -4.43 20.89
CA GLU A 384 14.66 -4.90 21.82
C GLU A 384 14.03 -6.18 21.25
N ILE A 385 14.29 -7.28 21.95
CA ILE A 385 13.64 -8.59 21.79
C ILE A 385 12.24 -8.45 22.40
N ILE A 386 11.21 -8.50 21.57
CA ILE A 386 9.89 -9.07 21.91
C ILE A 386 9.36 -9.84 20.69
#